data_3663fcce5926abf2fb1bc1f277aafbf8
#
_entry.id   3663fcce5926abf2fb1bc1f277aafbf8
#
_cell.length_a   1.000
_cell.length_b   1.000
_cell.length_c   1.000
_cell.angle_alpha   90.00
_cell.angle_beta   90.00
_cell.angle_gamma   90.00
#
_symmetry.space_group_name_H-M   'P 1'
#
loop_
_entity.id
_entity.type
_entity.pdbx_description
1 polymer ?
#
loop_
_entity_poly.entity_id
_entity_poly.type
_entity_poly.pdbx_seq_one_letter_code
_entity_poly.pdbx_strand_id
1 'polypeptide(L)'
;SAASDVYKRQGEEVLDYMEDTGRRGIVLAGRPYHVDPEINHGIPELITSYGICVLTEDSVSHLGELERPLIVMDQWMYHTRLYSAANFVKTRDDLDLIQLNSFGCGLDAVTTDCVNDILTGSGKIYTCLKIDEVNNLGAARIRIRSLLAAIRVKETKHEKRDLKPSNYERVVFTEQMKKDNYTIICPQMSPIHFDLLVPAFKAAGYNMVIPDIPAR
;
A
#
# COMPACT_ATOMS: atom_id res chain seq x y z
N SER A 1 2.02 18.85 -12.71
CA SER A 1 1.99 19.07 -14.18
C SER A 1 0.55 19.09 -14.66
N ALA A 2 0.28 19.72 -15.81
CA ALA A 2 -1.09 19.81 -16.36
C ALA A 2 -1.81 18.45 -16.47
N ALA A 3 -1.11 17.38 -16.83
CA ALA A 3 -1.66 16.03 -16.86
C ALA A 3 -2.07 15.53 -15.46
N SER A 4 -1.22 15.75 -14.44
CA SER A 4 -1.53 15.38 -13.06
C SER A 4 -2.77 16.13 -12.55
N ASP A 5 -2.96 17.38 -12.95
CA ASP A 5 -4.10 18.18 -12.49
C ASP A 5 -5.41 17.72 -13.16
N VAL A 6 -5.34 17.14 -14.37
CA VAL A 6 -6.50 16.51 -15.03
C VAL A 6 -6.98 15.30 -14.24
N TYR A 7 -6.09 14.37 -13.88
CA TYR A 7 -6.47 13.16 -13.12
C TYR A 7 -7.07 13.49 -11.74
N LYS A 8 -6.50 14.47 -11.03
CA LYS A 8 -7.04 14.94 -9.77
C LYS A 8 -8.47 15.44 -9.89
N ARG A 9 -8.70 16.33 -10.87
CA ARG A 9 -10.04 16.87 -11.14
C ARG A 9 -11.04 15.77 -11.52
N GLN A 10 -10.64 14.81 -12.36
CA GLN A 10 -11.48 13.65 -12.67
C GLN A 10 -11.82 12.82 -11.42
N GLY A 11 -10.86 12.64 -10.50
CA GLY A 11 -11.11 11.97 -9.23
C GLY A 11 -12.13 12.72 -8.39
N GLU A 12 -12.00 14.04 -8.27
CA GLU A 12 -12.94 14.90 -7.53
C GLU A 12 -14.35 14.86 -8.16
N GLU A 13 -14.46 14.95 -9.49
CA GLU A 13 -15.73 14.83 -10.22
C GLU A 13 -16.44 13.48 -9.98
N VAL A 14 -15.66 12.39 -9.87
CA VAL A 14 -16.25 11.07 -9.56
C VAL A 14 -16.69 11.00 -8.10
N LEU A 15 -15.95 11.60 -7.17
CA LEU A 15 -16.36 11.68 -5.77
C LEU A 15 -17.65 12.47 -5.60
N ASP A 16 -17.79 13.60 -6.27
CA ASP A 16 -19.02 14.39 -6.31
C ASP A 16 -20.19 13.57 -6.88
N TYR A 17 -19.96 12.87 -8.00
CA TYR A 17 -20.95 11.96 -8.58
C TYR A 17 -21.38 10.85 -7.62
N MET A 18 -20.45 10.30 -6.83
CA MET A 18 -20.77 9.29 -5.81
C MET A 18 -21.66 9.88 -4.72
N GLU A 19 -21.38 11.09 -4.27
CA GLU A 19 -22.21 11.79 -3.26
C GLU A 19 -23.62 12.08 -3.77
N ASP A 20 -23.73 12.60 -4.99
CA ASP A 20 -25.03 12.92 -5.62
C ASP A 20 -25.90 11.69 -5.87
N THR A 21 -25.28 10.56 -6.19
CA THR A 21 -26.02 9.32 -6.57
C THR A 21 -26.10 8.28 -5.45
N GLY A 22 -25.41 8.49 -4.33
CA GLY A 22 -25.30 7.50 -3.25
C GLY A 22 -24.57 6.22 -3.66
N ARG A 23 -23.75 6.27 -4.72
CA ARG A 23 -22.98 5.11 -5.20
C ARG A 23 -21.72 4.94 -4.38
N ARG A 24 -21.28 3.69 -4.30
CA ARG A 24 -19.98 3.34 -3.74
C ARG A 24 -18.90 3.45 -4.80
N GLY A 25 -17.66 3.67 -4.34
CA GLY A 25 -16.47 3.66 -5.16
C GLY A 25 -15.41 2.66 -4.68
N ILE A 26 -14.56 2.27 -5.60
CA ILE A 26 -13.35 1.50 -5.33
C ILE A 26 -12.16 2.26 -5.91
N VAL A 27 -11.17 2.54 -5.07
CA VAL A 27 -9.86 3.00 -5.53
C VAL A 27 -9.06 1.79 -5.97
N LEU A 28 -8.75 1.74 -7.26
CA LEU A 28 -7.88 0.73 -7.84
C LEU A 28 -6.44 1.23 -7.73
N ALA A 29 -5.72 0.67 -6.77
CA ALA A 29 -4.39 1.10 -6.39
C ALA A 29 -3.33 0.13 -6.92
N GLY A 30 -2.16 0.64 -7.29
CA GLY A 30 -1.08 -0.19 -7.78
C GLY A 30 0.04 0.64 -8.39
N ARG A 31 0.83 0.01 -9.23
CA ARG A 31 1.83 0.70 -10.03
C ARG A 31 1.16 1.43 -11.20
N PRO A 32 1.77 2.50 -11.76
CA PRO A 32 1.18 3.22 -12.88
C PRO A 32 0.81 2.35 -14.08
N TYR A 33 1.58 1.30 -14.36
CA TYR A 33 1.29 0.38 -15.47
C TYR A 33 0.07 -0.53 -15.22
N HIS A 34 -0.40 -0.68 -13.98
CA HIS A 34 -1.59 -1.47 -13.67
C HIS A 34 -2.90 -0.87 -14.19
N VAL A 35 -2.90 0.41 -14.58
CA VAL A 35 -4.07 1.05 -15.21
C VAL A 35 -4.16 0.75 -16.71
N ASP A 36 -3.12 0.19 -17.32
CA ASP A 36 -3.13 -0.23 -18.71
C ASP A 36 -4.12 -1.40 -18.92
N PRO A 37 -5.07 -1.30 -19.87
CA PRO A 37 -6.08 -2.35 -20.11
C PRO A 37 -5.50 -3.73 -20.44
N GLU A 38 -4.37 -3.78 -21.12
CA GLU A 38 -3.69 -5.05 -21.46
C GLU A 38 -3.10 -5.73 -20.22
N ILE A 39 -2.76 -4.94 -19.19
CA ILE A 39 -2.17 -5.45 -17.96
C ILE A 39 -3.25 -5.78 -16.93
N ASN A 40 -4.28 -4.96 -16.79
CA ASN A 40 -5.34 -5.19 -15.80
C ASN A 40 -6.44 -6.15 -16.27
N HIS A 41 -6.41 -6.54 -17.53
CA HIS A 41 -7.31 -7.54 -18.13
C HIS A 41 -8.81 -7.26 -17.95
N GLY A 42 -9.21 -5.99 -17.84
CA GLY A 42 -10.61 -5.59 -17.69
C GLY A 42 -11.13 -5.65 -16.24
N ILE A 43 -10.25 -5.54 -15.25
CA ILE A 43 -10.66 -5.43 -13.83
C ILE A 43 -11.51 -4.19 -13.58
N PRO A 44 -11.18 -2.98 -14.10
CA PRO A 44 -12.02 -1.79 -13.95
C PRO A 44 -13.45 -2.01 -14.49
N GLU A 45 -13.59 -2.59 -15.67
CA GLU A 45 -14.86 -2.90 -16.32
C GLU A 45 -15.65 -3.92 -15.50
N LEU A 46 -14.97 -4.90 -14.92
CA LEU A 46 -15.60 -5.86 -14.02
C LEU A 46 -16.16 -5.19 -12.77
N ILE A 47 -15.44 -4.25 -12.16
CA ILE A 47 -15.90 -3.51 -10.98
C ILE A 47 -17.09 -2.63 -11.34
N THR A 48 -17.02 -1.88 -12.46
CA THR A 48 -18.11 -1.01 -12.90
C THR A 48 -19.36 -1.79 -13.28
N SER A 49 -19.22 -3.05 -13.74
CA SER A 49 -20.37 -3.92 -14.01
C SER A 49 -21.23 -4.23 -12.77
N TYR A 50 -20.69 -4.03 -11.57
CA TYR A 50 -21.42 -4.12 -10.31
C TYR A 50 -22.07 -2.81 -9.86
N GLY A 51 -22.04 -1.76 -10.70
CA GLY A 51 -22.59 -0.44 -10.39
C GLY A 51 -21.72 0.40 -9.45
N ILE A 52 -20.43 0.08 -9.35
CA ILE A 52 -19.46 0.73 -8.47
C ILE A 52 -18.58 1.65 -9.29
N CYS A 53 -18.32 2.86 -8.78
CA CYS A 53 -17.38 3.78 -9.39
C CYS A 53 -15.93 3.31 -9.19
N VAL A 54 -15.08 3.50 -10.19
CA VAL A 54 -13.66 3.17 -10.11
C VAL A 54 -12.83 4.44 -10.18
N LEU A 55 -11.94 4.59 -9.23
CA LEU A 55 -10.95 5.67 -9.17
C LEU A 55 -9.55 5.04 -9.17
N THR A 56 -8.55 5.79 -9.60
CA THR A 56 -7.14 5.37 -9.49
C THR A 56 -6.48 6.02 -8.27
N GLU A 57 -5.39 5.44 -7.78
CA GLU A 57 -4.71 5.99 -6.59
C GLU A 57 -4.17 7.41 -6.84
N ASP A 58 -3.76 7.74 -8.07
CA ASP A 58 -3.23 9.07 -8.41
C ASP A 58 -4.34 10.13 -8.52
N SER A 59 -5.57 9.72 -8.76
CA SER A 59 -6.72 10.64 -8.80
C SER A 59 -7.18 11.10 -7.41
N VAL A 60 -6.85 10.35 -6.34
CA VAL A 60 -7.32 10.63 -4.97
C VAL A 60 -6.20 10.81 -3.94
N SER A 61 -4.96 10.44 -4.25
CA SER A 61 -3.85 10.48 -3.29
C SER A 61 -3.55 11.85 -2.72
N HIS A 62 -3.85 12.91 -3.46
CA HIS A 62 -3.67 14.30 -3.00
C HIS A 62 -4.67 14.74 -1.93
N LEU A 63 -5.75 13.98 -1.75
CA LEU A 63 -6.78 14.20 -0.73
C LEU A 63 -6.46 13.50 0.60
N GLY A 64 -5.48 12.61 0.60
CA GLY A 64 -5.06 11.86 1.79
C GLY A 64 -3.74 12.36 2.34
N GLU A 65 -3.68 12.47 3.66
CA GLU A 65 -2.43 12.77 4.37
C GLU A 65 -1.67 11.49 4.69
N LEU A 66 -0.35 11.52 4.50
CA LEU A 66 0.51 10.40 4.86
C LEU A 66 0.76 10.37 6.36
N GLU A 67 0.16 9.42 7.04
CA GLU A 67 0.41 9.22 8.48
C GLU A 67 1.74 8.49 8.71
N ARG A 68 2.50 8.97 9.68
CA ARG A 68 3.76 8.38 10.13
C ARG A 68 3.68 8.02 11.62
N PRO A 69 4.41 6.99 12.10
CA PRO A 69 5.43 6.22 11.38
C PRO A 69 4.84 5.16 10.45
N LEU A 70 5.50 4.92 9.33
CA LEU A 70 5.23 3.78 8.45
C LEU A 70 6.12 2.58 8.85
N ILE A 71 5.66 1.36 8.61
CA ILE A 71 6.44 0.13 8.82
C ILE A 71 7.74 0.20 8.00
N VAL A 72 7.66 0.68 6.76
CA VAL A 72 8.81 0.92 5.90
C VAL A 72 8.85 2.37 5.45
N MET A 73 10.06 2.93 5.32
CA MET A 73 10.22 4.32 4.87
C MET A 73 9.64 4.54 3.46
N ASP A 74 8.94 5.64 3.29
CA ASP A 74 8.36 6.12 2.05
C ASP A 74 9.42 6.81 1.14
N GLN A 75 10.38 6.03 0.65
CA GLN A 75 11.47 6.59 -0.17
C GLN A 75 11.08 6.82 -1.63
N TRP A 76 9.99 6.23 -2.09
CA TRP A 76 9.56 6.29 -3.47
C TRP A 76 8.18 6.94 -3.62
N MET A 77 8.06 7.84 -4.56
CA MET A 77 6.85 8.60 -4.82
C MET A 77 5.60 7.73 -5.03
N TYR A 78 5.72 6.63 -5.78
CA TYR A 78 4.58 5.74 -6.03
C TYR A 78 4.09 5.02 -4.78
N HIS A 79 4.99 4.62 -3.88
CA HIS A 79 4.62 4.02 -2.61
C HIS A 79 3.94 5.04 -1.69
N THR A 80 4.51 6.23 -1.57
CA THR A 80 3.92 7.34 -0.83
C THR A 80 2.51 7.65 -1.31
N ARG A 81 2.30 7.65 -2.62
CA ARG A 81 1.00 7.89 -3.24
C ARG A 81 -0.02 6.80 -2.91
N LEU A 82 0.38 5.52 -2.92
CA LEU A 82 -0.45 4.39 -2.48
C LEU A 82 -0.89 4.53 -1.02
N TYR A 83 0.02 4.90 -0.14
CA TYR A 83 -0.28 5.09 1.29
C TYR A 83 -1.19 6.28 1.53
N SER A 84 -0.98 7.39 0.82
CA SER A 84 -1.86 8.56 0.89
C SER A 84 -3.28 8.22 0.40
N ALA A 85 -3.40 7.49 -0.71
CA ALA A 85 -4.70 7.03 -1.20
C ALA A 85 -5.38 6.09 -0.19
N ALA A 86 -4.66 5.17 0.44
CA ALA A 86 -5.20 4.31 1.49
C ALA A 86 -5.67 5.11 2.72
N ASN A 87 -4.91 6.12 3.13
CA ASN A 87 -5.28 7.04 4.20
C ASN A 87 -6.53 7.86 3.84
N PHE A 88 -6.71 8.28 2.60
CA PHE A 88 -7.94 8.92 2.15
C PHE A 88 -9.12 7.96 2.21
N VAL A 89 -8.96 6.74 1.68
CA VAL A 89 -10.03 5.72 1.67
C VAL A 89 -10.50 5.38 3.08
N LYS A 90 -9.61 5.34 4.08
CA LYS A 90 -10.02 5.05 5.47
C LYS A 90 -10.95 6.10 6.06
N THR A 91 -10.93 7.34 5.56
CA THR A 91 -11.78 8.42 6.08
C THR A 91 -13.22 8.39 5.53
N ARG A 92 -13.47 7.62 4.45
CA ARG A 92 -14.77 7.58 3.77
C ARG A 92 -15.46 6.22 3.94
N ASP A 93 -16.76 6.21 4.21
CA ASP A 93 -17.54 4.98 4.35
C ASP A 93 -17.97 4.38 3.00
N ASP A 94 -18.13 5.23 2.00
CA ASP A 94 -18.58 4.89 0.65
C ASP A 94 -17.45 4.47 -0.29
N LEU A 95 -16.18 4.50 0.17
CA LEU A 95 -15.01 4.23 -0.63
C LEU A 95 -14.20 3.06 -0.06
N ASP A 96 -13.82 2.11 -0.89
CA ASP A 96 -12.95 0.99 -0.55
C ASP A 96 -11.74 0.95 -1.48
N LEU A 97 -10.73 0.12 -1.17
CA LEU A 97 -9.52 0.02 -1.97
C LEU A 97 -9.24 -1.43 -2.36
N ILE A 98 -8.93 -1.62 -3.63
CA ILE A 98 -8.38 -2.86 -4.18
C ILE A 98 -6.97 -2.58 -4.66
N GLN A 99 -6.00 -3.28 -4.12
CA GLN A 99 -4.62 -3.17 -4.59
C GLN A 99 -4.33 -4.22 -5.66
N LEU A 100 -3.81 -3.75 -6.79
CA LEU A 100 -3.24 -4.59 -7.84
C LEU A 100 -1.77 -4.86 -7.54
N ASN A 101 -1.34 -6.10 -7.67
CA ASN A 101 0.01 -6.52 -7.37
C ASN A 101 0.51 -7.46 -8.46
N SER A 102 1.69 -7.23 -8.98
CA SER A 102 2.34 -8.12 -9.93
C SER A 102 3.05 -9.27 -9.23
N PHE A 103 3.01 -10.45 -9.82
CA PHE A 103 3.73 -11.62 -9.31
C PHE A 103 5.24 -11.37 -9.25
N GLY A 104 5.87 -11.75 -8.11
CA GLY A 104 7.32 -11.71 -7.94
C GLY A 104 7.93 -10.33 -7.73
N CYS A 105 7.13 -9.26 -7.62
CA CYS A 105 7.65 -7.94 -7.29
C CYS A 105 7.91 -7.79 -5.78
N GLY A 106 9.18 -7.82 -5.37
CA GLY A 106 9.54 -7.65 -3.95
C GLY A 106 9.14 -6.30 -3.35
N LEU A 107 9.14 -5.25 -4.15
CA LEU A 107 8.69 -3.92 -3.72
C LEU A 107 7.18 -3.88 -3.44
N ASP A 108 6.38 -4.61 -4.23
CA ASP A 108 4.94 -4.70 -4.02
C ASP A 108 4.62 -5.49 -2.74
N ALA A 109 5.44 -6.46 -2.34
CA ALA A 109 5.27 -7.16 -1.08
C ALA A 109 5.29 -6.20 0.11
N VAL A 110 6.23 -5.24 0.12
CA VAL A 110 6.32 -4.21 1.16
C VAL A 110 5.12 -3.26 1.13
N THR A 111 4.71 -2.82 -0.06
CA THR A 111 3.56 -1.91 -0.18
C THR A 111 2.25 -2.57 0.21
N THR A 112 2.07 -3.88 -0.07
CA THR A 112 0.87 -4.61 0.35
C THR A 112 0.75 -4.67 1.85
N ASP A 113 1.85 -4.90 2.57
CA ASP A 113 1.83 -4.94 4.03
C ASP A 113 1.48 -3.58 4.63
N CYS A 114 2.08 -2.48 4.13
CA CYS A 114 1.77 -1.14 4.62
C CYS A 114 0.32 -0.71 4.32
N VAL A 115 -0.19 -0.97 3.11
CA VAL A 115 -1.58 -0.64 2.75
C VAL A 115 -2.57 -1.48 3.56
N ASN A 116 -2.25 -2.77 3.77
CA ASN A 116 -3.06 -3.64 4.62
C ASN A 116 -3.15 -3.11 6.05
N ASP A 117 -2.02 -2.69 6.65
CA ASP A 117 -1.98 -2.14 8.01
C ASP A 117 -2.83 -0.86 8.12
N ILE A 118 -2.69 0.07 7.17
CA ILE A 118 -3.48 1.32 7.13
C ILE A 118 -4.98 1.03 7.06
N LEU A 119 -5.40 0.12 6.20
CA LEU A 119 -6.83 -0.17 5.98
C LEU A 119 -7.43 -0.99 7.12
N THR A 120 -6.76 -2.07 7.54
CA THR A 120 -7.28 -2.95 8.61
C THR A 120 -7.27 -2.26 9.96
N GLY A 121 -6.26 -1.44 10.24
CA GLY A 121 -6.22 -0.59 11.44
C GLY A 121 -7.39 0.38 11.56
N SER A 122 -8.02 0.76 10.45
CA SER A 122 -9.23 1.59 10.39
C SER A 122 -10.53 0.79 10.28
N GLY A 123 -10.46 -0.54 10.36
CA GLY A 123 -11.62 -1.41 10.20
C GLY A 123 -12.09 -1.59 8.74
N LYS A 124 -11.32 -1.13 7.76
CA LYS A 124 -11.57 -1.41 6.33
C LYS A 124 -11.15 -2.82 5.98
N ILE A 125 -11.67 -3.33 4.88
CA ILE A 125 -11.28 -4.65 4.35
C ILE A 125 -10.20 -4.45 3.32
N TYR A 126 -9.02 -5.01 3.59
CA TYR A 126 -7.95 -5.03 2.60
C TYR A 126 -8.19 -6.12 1.55
N THR A 127 -8.10 -5.74 0.28
CA THR A 127 -8.23 -6.66 -0.85
C THR A 127 -7.09 -6.44 -1.83
N CYS A 128 -6.34 -7.51 -2.10
CA CYS A 128 -5.26 -7.52 -3.09
C CYS A 128 -5.61 -8.48 -4.22
N LEU A 129 -5.49 -8.02 -5.46
CA LEU A 129 -5.60 -8.83 -6.67
C LEU A 129 -4.22 -9.01 -7.28
N LYS A 130 -3.80 -10.25 -7.43
CA LYS A 130 -2.55 -10.56 -8.13
C LYS A 130 -2.82 -10.64 -9.62
N ILE A 131 -2.06 -9.87 -10.38
CA ILE A 131 -2.07 -9.86 -11.83
C ILE A 131 -0.92 -10.75 -12.30
N ASP A 132 -1.22 -11.69 -13.19
CA ASP A 132 -0.23 -12.50 -13.89
C ASP A 132 -0.47 -12.46 -15.40
N GLU A 133 0.34 -13.19 -16.16
CA GLU A 133 0.23 -13.26 -17.61
C GLU A 133 -1.04 -13.98 -18.11
N VAL A 134 -1.75 -14.65 -17.20
CA VAL A 134 -2.95 -15.41 -17.54
C VAL A 134 -4.19 -14.51 -17.46
N ASN A 135 -4.82 -14.32 -18.59
CA ASN A 135 -6.01 -13.47 -18.78
C ASN A 135 -7.27 -14.10 -18.17
N ASN A 136 -7.26 -14.43 -16.89
CA ASN A 136 -8.38 -15.10 -16.19
C ASN A 136 -8.98 -14.23 -15.09
N LEU A 137 -10.09 -13.55 -15.41
CA LEU A 137 -10.86 -12.75 -14.45
C LEU A 137 -11.63 -13.57 -13.40
N GLY A 138 -11.60 -14.90 -13.45
CA GLY A 138 -12.35 -15.76 -12.52
C GLY A 138 -11.98 -15.51 -11.07
N ALA A 139 -10.67 -15.52 -10.76
CA ALA A 139 -10.18 -15.26 -9.41
C ALA A 139 -10.47 -13.81 -8.94
N ALA A 140 -10.28 -12.83 -9.82
CA ALA A 140 -10.61 -11.43 -9.55
C ALA A 140 -12.10 -11.27 -9.25
N ARG A 141 -12.97 -11.89 -10.05
CA ARG A 141 -14.43 -11.87 -9.86
C ARG A 141 -14.84 -12.42 -8.49
N ILE A 142 -14.27 -13.54 -8.08
CA ILE A 142 -14.57 -14.16 -6.78
C ILE A 142 -14.13 -13.21 -5.65
N ARG A 143 -12.92 -12.65 -5.70
CA ARG A 143 -12.41 -11.76 -4.67
C ARG A 143 -13.21 -10.45 -4.57
N ILE A 144 -13.57 -9.83 -5.70
CA ILE A 144 -14.39 -8.61 -5.72
C ILE A 144 -15.77 -8.91 -5.13
N ARG A 145 -16.42 -10.00 -5.52
CA ARG A 145 -17.72 -10.39 -4.95
C ARG A 145 -17.64 -10.67 -3.45
N SER A 146 -16.56 -11.30 -2.98
CA SER A 146 -16.33 -11.53 -1.56
C SER A 146 -16.16 -10.21 -0.80
N LEU A 147 -15.40 -9.25 -1.35
CA LEU A 147 -15.27 -7.91 -0.77
C LEU A 147 -16.65 -7.23 -0.65
N LEU A 148 -17.42 -7.20 -1.73
CA LEU A 148 -18.75 -6.57 -1.74
C LEU A 148 -19.72 -7.23 -0.76
N ALA A 149 -19.68 -8.55 -0.63
CA ALA A 149 -20.48 -9.27 0.36
C ALA A 149 -20.06 -8.92 1.78
N ALA A 150 -18.75 -8.86 2.06
CA ALA A 150 -18.25 -8.49 3.38
C ALA A 150 -18.56 -7.04 3.76
N ILE A 151 -18.52 -6.10 2.81
CA ILE A 151 -18.95 -4.72 3.02
C ILE A 151 -20.42 -4.68 3.42
N ARG A 152 -21.31 -5.34 2.69
CA ARG A 152 -22.74 -5.40 3.00
C ARG A 152 -23.02 -5.98 4.39
N VAL A 153 -22.29 -7.01 4.80
CA VAL A 153 -22.40 -7.58 6.15
C VAL A 153 -22.00 -6.57 7.23
N LYS A 154 -20.93 -5.82 7.02
CA LYS A 154 -20.50 -4.76 7.96
C LYS A 154 -21.52 -3.63 8.05
N GLU A 155 -22.06 -3.19 6.93
CA GLU A 155 -23.13 -2.16 6.89
C GLU A 155 -24.38 -2.61 7.67
N THR A 156 -24.80 -3.86 7.46
CA THR A 156 -25.97 -4.43 8.15
C THR A 156 -25.78 -4.51 9.67
N LYS A 157 -24.55 -4.78 10.10
CA LYS A 157 -24.22 -4.87 11.53
C LYS A 157 -24.03 -3.51 12.21
N HIS A 158 -24.01 -2.41 11.45
CA HIS A 158 -23.68 -1.07 11.94
C HIS A 158 -22.41 -1.02 12.78
N GLU A 159 -21.39 -1.82 12.41
CA GLU A 159 -20.10 -1.85 13.09
C GLU A 159 -19.47 -0.46 13.00
N LYS A 160 -19.37 0.24 14.14
CA LYS A 160 -18.62 1.50 14.20
C LYS A 160 -17.16 1.20 13.94
N ARG A 161 -16.57 1.93 13.00
CA ARG A 161 -15.13 1.86 12.75
C ARG A 161 -14.39 2.54 13.89
N ASP A 162 -13.46 1.82 14.48
CA ASP A 162 -12.52 2.36 15.46
C ASP A 162 -11.24 2.75 14.69
N LEU A 163 -11.10 4.05 14.43
CA LEU A 163 -9.92 4.59 13.76
C LEU A 163 -8.74 4.55 14.73
N LYS A 164 -8.07 3.40 14.81
CA LYS A 164 -6.85 3.27 15.59
C LYS A 164 -5.67 3.82 14.77
N PRO A 165 -4.83 4.66 15.37
CA PRO A 165 -3.55 5.00 14.78
C PRO A 165 -2.72 3.72 14.64
N SER A 166 -1.82 3.69 13.66
CA SER A 166 -0.86 2.59 13.53
C SER A 166 -0.10 2.42 14.84
N ASN A 167 -0.12 1.20 15.41
CA ASN A 167 0.61 0.87 16.64
C ASN A 167 2.10 0.60 16.37
N TYR A 168 2.59 0.92 15.18
CA TYR A 168 3.97 0.68 14.83
C TYR A 168 4.89 1.70 15.52
N GLU A 169 5.59 1.23 16.53
CA GLU A 169 6.70 1.97 17.13
C GLU A 169 8.01 1.63 16.42
N ARG A 170 8.57 2.62 15.74
CA ARG A 170 9.89 2.46 15.12
C ARG A 170 10.96 2.42 16.19
N VAL A 171 11.62 1.28 16.32
CA VAL A 171 12.81 1.17 17.17
C VAL A 171 13.95 1.97 16.52
N VAL A 172 14.36 3.04 17.19
CA VAL A 172 15.49 3.88 16.77
C VAL A 172 16.72 3.47 17.54
N PHE A 173 17.86 3.29 16.86
CA PHE A 173 19.14 3.05 17.53
C PHE A 173 19.56 4.28 18.32
N THR A 174 19.73 4.12 19.64
CA THR A 174 20.01 5.22 20.57
C THR A 174 21.49 5.29 20.92
N GLU A 175 21.95 6.48 21.39
CA GLU A 175 23.30 6.62 21.94
C GLU A 175 23.56 5.70 23.15
N GLN A 176 22.52 5.35 23.91
CA GLN A 176 22.67 4.39 25.01
C GLN A 176 22.95 2.98 24.47
N MET A 177 22.25 2.52 23.42
CA MET A 177 22.52 1.25 22.75
C MET A 177 23.96 1.18 22.23
N LYS A 178 24.49 2.31 21.75
CA LYS A 178 25.89 2.40 21.31
C LYS A 178 26.85 2.23 22.49
N LYS A 179 26.60 2.89 23.61
CA LYS A 179 27.39 2.75 24.84
C LYS A 179 27.33 1.33 25.41
N ASP A 180 26.18 0.69 25.32
CA ASP A 180 25.95 -0.68 25.77
C ASP A 180 26.48 -1.72 24.76
N ASN A 181 27.17 -1.27 23.72
CA ASN A 181 27.77 -2.10 22.67
C ASN A 181 26.82 -3.06 21.97
N TYR A 182 25.58 -2.59 21.67
CA TYR A 182 24.62 -3.38 20.91
C TYR A 182 25.18 -3.77 19.55
N THR A 183 24.97 -5.02 19.16
CA THR A 183 25.43 -5.52 17.86
C THR A 183 24.45 -5.18 16.75
N ILE A 184 24.92 -4.49 15.73
CA ILE A 184 24.17 -4.24 14.49
C ILE A 184 24.47 -5.40 13.53
N ILE A 185 23.47 -6.20 13.26
CA ILE A 185 23.55 -7.30 12.30
C ILE A 185 23.16 -6.78 10.91
N CYS A 186 24.08 -6.86 9.94
CA CYS A 186 23.84 -6.45 8.57
C CYS A 186 23.77 -7.67 7.66
N PRO A 187 22.72 -7.82 6.84
CA PRO A 187 22.67 -8.89 5.84
C PRO A 187 23.77 -8.66 4.81
N GLN A 188 24.46 -9.72 4.43
CA GLN A 188 25.48 -9.65 3.39
C GLN A 188 24.82 -9.34 2.03
N MET A 189 25.24 -8.23 1.41
CA MET A 189 24.88 -7.89 0.05
C MET A 189 26.09 -8.06 -0.87
N SER A 190 26.74 -6.99 -1.31
CA SER A 190 27.98 -7.06 -2.06
C SER A 190 29.20 -6.93 -1.13
N PRO A 191 30.15 -7.87 -1.14
CA PRO A 191 31.34 -7.83 -0.27
C PRO A 191 32.09 -6.50 -0.31
N ILE A 192 32.26 -5.93 -1.49
CA ILE A 192 33.00 -4.67 -1.69
C ILE A 192 32.37 -3.50 -0.90
N HIS A 193 31.05 -3.46 -0.73
CA HIS A 193 30.40 -2.42 0.06
C HIS A 193 30.72 -2.58 1.55
N PHE A 194 30.71 -3.81 2.04
CA PHE A 194 30.95 -4.11 3.45
C PHE A 194 32.41 -4.02 3.85
N ASP A 195 33.34 -4.24 2.91
CA ASP A 195 34.78 -4.00 3.11
C ASP A 195 35.05 -2.53 3.45
N LEU A 196 34.24 -1.60 2.96
CA LEU A 196 34.33 -0.17 3.27
C LEU A 196 33.45 0.23 4.45
N LEU A 197 32.21 -0.27 4.53
CA LEU A 197 31.23 0.14 5.55
C LEU A 197 31.60 -0.37 6.94
N VAL A 198 32.02 -1.62 7.08
CA VAL A 198 32.35 -2.21 8.40
C VAL A 198 33.46 -1.46 9.10
N PRO A 199 34.62 -1.14 8.48
CA PRO A 199 35.63 -0.31 9.11
C PRO A 199 35.14 1.09 9.48
N ALA A 200 34.33 1.71 8.61
CA ALA A 200 33.80 3.04 8.86
C ALA A 200 32.87 3.06 10.10
N PHE A 201 31.95 2.09 10.20
CA PHE A 201 31.07 1.97 11.36
C PHE A 201 31.83 1.64 12.65
N LYS A 202 32.85 0.75 12.57
CA LYS A 202 33.73 0.46 13.72
C LYS A 202 34.51 1.68 14.16
N ALA A 203 35.07 2.45 13.23
CA ALA A 203 35.75 3.71 13.53
C ALA A 203 34.82 4.74 14.19
N ALA A 204 33.54 4.74 13.82
CA ALA A 204 32.51 5.57 14.46
C ALA A 204 32.00 4.99 15.80
N GLY A 205 32.55 3.87 16.28
CA GLY A 205 32.22 3.27 17.57
C GLY A 205 30.97 2.39 17.58
N TYR A 206 30.56 1.85 16.44
CA TYR A 206 29.47 0.89 16.34
C TYR A 206 29.99 -0.55 16.24
N ASN A 207 29.30 -1.48 16.91
CA ASN A 207 29.58 -2.90 16.80
C ASN A 207 28.75 -3.50 15.65
N MET A 208 29.37 -3.61 14.45
CA MET A 208 28.73 -4.13 13.26
C MET A 208 29.25 -5.54 12.93
N VAL A 209 28.35 -6.45 12.68
CA VAL A 209 28.62 -7.83 12.27
C VAL A 209 27.87 -8.20 11.01
N ILE A 210 28.57 -8.82 10.07
CA ILE A 210 27.99 -9.43 8.88
C ILE A 210 28.04 -10.94 9.11
N PRO A 211 26.89 -11.63 9.17
CA PRO A 211 26.86 -13.08 9.31
C PRO A 211 27.48 -13.75 8.09
N ASP A 212 28.34 -14.72 8.29
CA ASP A 212 28.79 -15.63 7.24
C ASP A 212 27.59 -16.51 6.83
N ILE A 213 27.05 -16.27 5.66
CA ILE A 213 26.07 -17.17 5.06
C ILE A 213 26.85 -18.18 4.25
N PRO A 214 26.89 -19.47 4.66
CA PRO A 214 27.54 -20.48 3.86
C PRO A 214 26.88 -20.54 2.49
N ALA A 215 27.68 -20.42 1.43
CA ALA A 215 27.21 -20.63 0.07
C ALA A 215 26.59 -22.04 -0.02
N ARG A 216 25.31 -22.11 -0.35
CA ARG A 216 24.64 -23.36 -0.68
C ARG A 216 24.84 -23.70 -2.15
#